data_e1bfc821a167ff867c8a505d0246149e
#
_entry.id   e1bfc821a167ff867c8a505d0246149e
#
_cell.length_a   1.000
_cell.length_b   1.000
_cell.length_c   1.000
_cell.angle_alpha   90.00
_cell.angle_beta   90.00
_cell.angle_gamma   90.00
#
_symmetry.space_group_name_H-M   'P 1'
#
loop_
_entity.id
_entity.type
_entity.pdbx_description
1 polymer ?
#
loop_
_entity_poly.entity_id
_entity_poly.type
_entity_poly.pdbx_seq_one_letter_code
_entity_poly.pdbx_strand_id
1 'polypeptide(L)' 'EVEKGKPHPHIYLKVAKELEVDPRACLVFEDIPNGARAGKSAGMDVWGIEDGQKEEIKKELIEISDNFISDYKEAIEYFS' A
#
# COMPACT_ATOMS: atom_id res chain seq x y z
N GLU A 1 -15.08 5.15 -16.00
CA GLU A 1 -13.75 4.77 -16.44
C GLU A 1 -12.69 5.25 -15.48
N VAL A 2 -11.72 4.39 -15.17
CA VAL A 2 -10.63 4.73 -14.27
C VAL A 2 -9.59 5.53 -15.03
N GLU A 3 -9.23 6.68 -14.49
CA GLU A 3 -8.15 7.47 -15.07
C GLU A 3 -6.82 6.91 -14.62
N LYS A 4 -5.96 6.68 -15.61
CA LYS A 4 -4.65 6.10 -15.32
C LYS A 4 -3.81 7.06 -14.49
N GLY A 5 -3.09 6.53 -13.53
CA GLY A 5 -2.18 7.30 -12.72
C GLY A 5 -2.81 8.02 -11.54
N LYS A 6 -4.12 7.98 -11.42
CA LYS A 6 -4.78 8.61 -10.27
C LYS A 6 -5.07 7.59 -9.18
N PRO A 7 -4.71 7.88 -7.94
CA PRO A 7 -5.06 6.98 -6.85
C PRO A 7 -6.55 7.04 -6.55
N HIS A 8 -7.12 5.88 -6.27
CA HIS A 8 -8.54 5.76 -5.98
C HIS A 8 -8.73 5.03 -4.65
N PRO A 9 -8.83 5.77 -3.55
CA PRO A 9 -8.89 5.15 -2.22
C PRO A 9 -10.19 4.39 -1.95
N HIS A 10 -11.25 4.66 -2.72
CA HIS A 10 -12.57 4.11 -2.42
C HIS A 10 -12.62 2.59 -2.42
N ILE A 11 -11.77 1.92 -3.21
CA ILE A 11 -11.78 0.46 -3.21
C ILE A 11 -11.26 -0.09 -1.89
N TYR A 12 -10.23 0.57 -1.33
CA TYR A 12 -9.71 0.16 -0.01
C TYR A 12 -10.71 0.47 1.09
N LEU A 13 -11.38 1.61 0.98
CA LEU A 13 -12.40 1.99 1.95
C LEU A 13 -13.57 1.02 1.93
N LYS A 14 -13.96 0.56 0.73
CA LYS A 14 -15.02 -0.41 0.60
C LYS A 14 -14.65 -1.74 1.26
N VAL A 15 -13.42 -2.19 1.04
CA VAL A 15 -12.95 -3.44 1.65
C VAL A 15 -12.97 -3.32 3.17
N ALA A 16 -12.46 -2.21 3.70
CA ALA A 16 -12.45 -2.01 5.14
C ALA A 16 -13.86 -2.01 5.70
N LYS A 17 -14.79 -1.36 4.98
CA LYS A 17 -16.18 -1.31 5.43
C LYS A 17 -16.79 -2.70 5.45
N GLU A 18 -16.54 -3.50 4.42
CA GLU A 18 -17.10 -4.85 4.36
C GLU A 18 -16.52 -5.77 5.41
N LEU A 19 -15.27 -5.53 5.78
CA LEU A 19 -14.62 -6.29 6.85
C LEU A 19 -14.95 -5.71 8.24
N GLU A 20 -15.67 -4.58 8.28
CA GLU A 20 -16.06 -3.90 9.51
C GLU A 20 -14.86 -3.52 10.37
N VAL A 21 -13.82 -3.01 9.71
CA VAL A 21 -12.61 -2.54 10.40
C VAL A 21 -12.38 -1.08 10.07
N ASP A 22 -11.73 -0.38 11.00
CA ASP A 22 -11.32 1.00 10.78
C ASP A 22 -10.16 1.01 9.79
N PRO A 23 -10.20 1.85 8.74
CA PRO A 23 -9.06 1.93 7.82
C PRO A 23 -7.74 2.18 8.53
N ARG A 24 -7.74 2.93 9.63
CA ARG A 24 -6.50 3.20 10.36
C ARG A 24 -5.91 1.96 11.01
N ALA A 25 -6.69 0.89 11.11
CA ALA A 25 -6.21 -0.38 11.64
C ALA A 25 -5.81 -1.36 10.54
N CYS A 26 -5.83 -0.92 9.28
CA CYS A 26 -5.52 -1.78 8.13
C CYS A 26 -4.08 -1.55 7.66
N LEU A 27 -3.47 -2.62 7.21
CA LEU A 27 -2.14 -2.57 6.59
C LEU A 27 -2.24 -3.10 5.18
N VAL A 28 -1.73 -2.34 4.22
CA VAL A 28 -1.76 -2.68 2.81
C VAL A 28 -0.34 -2.90 2.32
N PHE A 29 -0.13 -3.94 1.54
CA PHE A 29 1.14 -4.18 0.85
C PHE A 29 0.98 -3.79 -0.61
N GLU A 30 1.88 -2.95 -1.11
CA GLU A 30 1.80 -2.47 -2.48
C GLU A 30 3.16 -2.49 -3.16
N ASP A 31 3.15 -2.80 -4.46
CA ASP A 31 4.37 -2.80 -5.25
C ASP A 31 4.43 -1.63 -6.24
N ILE A 32 3.38 -0.82 -6.33
CA ILE A 32 3.36 0.35 -7.21
C ILE A 32 2.93 1.59 -6.45
N PRO A 33 3.47 2.77 -6.85
CA PRO A 33 3.18 4.02 -6.13
C PRO A 33 1.71 4.41 -6.07
N ASN A 34 0.97 4.22 -7.18
CA ASN A 34 -0.44 4.63 -7.16
C ASN A 34 -1.27 3.82 -6.18
N GLY A 35 -0.97 2.51 -6.04
CA GLY A 35 -1.62 1.70 -5.03
C GLY A 35 -1.28 2.18 -3.63
N ALA A 36 -0.02 2.53 -3.41
CA ALA A 36 0.41 3.04 -2.12
C ALA A 36 -0.29 4.36 -1.79
N ARG A 37 -0.41 5.27 -2.77
CA ARG A 37 -1.11 6.53 -2.56
C ARG A 37 -2.58 6.30 -2.22
N ALA A 38 -3.20 5.35 -2.91
CA ALA A 38 -4.60 5.03 -2.64
C ALA A 38 -4.78 4.52 -1.22
N GLY A 39 -3.89 3.63 -0.78
CA GLY A 39 -3.94 3.13 0.60
C GLY A 39 -3.75 4.25 1.61
N LYS A 40 -2.78 5.14 1.38
CA LYS A 40 -2.56 6.28 2.28
C LYS A 40 -3.76 7.21 2.28
N SER A 41 -4.33 7.48 1.09
CA SER A 41 -5.51 8.33 1.01
C SER A 41 -6.71 7.73 1.74
N ALA A 42 -6.75 6.42 1.84
CA ALA A 42 -7.82 5.75 2.59
C ALA A 42 -7.56 5.74 4.10
N GLY A 43 -6.42 6.25 4.54
CA GLY A 43 -6.08 6.30 5.96
C GLY A 43 -5.44 5.04 6.49
N MET A 44 -4.96 4.19 5.61
CA MET A 44 -4.35 2.91 5.98
C MET A 44 -2.84 3.04 6.06
N ASP A 45 -2.21 2.14 6.81
CA ASP A 45 -0.76 1.98 6.75
C ASP A 45 -0.41 1.23 5.46
N VAL A 46 0.66 1.67 4.81
CA VAL A 46 1.10 1.05 3.56
C VAL A 46 2.56 0.66 3.68
N TRP A 47 2.85 -0.59 3.37
CA TRP A 47 4.21 -1.09 3.26
C TRP A 47 4.47 -1.40 1.80
N GLY A 48 5.48 -0.75 1.24
CA GLY A 48 5.92 -1.06 -0.11
C GLY A 48 6.69 -2.38 -0.11
N ILE A 49 6.60 -3.11 -1.21
CA ILE A 49 7.29 -4.38 -1.32
C ILE A 49 8.09 -4.43 -2.61
N GLU A 50 9.29 -4.99 -2.53
CA GLU A 50 10.18 -5.17 -3.67
C GLU A 50 9.58 -6.20 -4.61
N ASP A 51 9.45 -5.84 -5.89
CA ASP A 51 8.85 -6.72 -6.89
C ASP A 51 9.52 -6.53 -8.25
N GLY A 52 10.81 -6.22 -8.26
CA GLY A 52 11.53 -6.05 -9.51
C GLY A 52 11.21 -4.77 -10.28
N GLN A 53 10.54 -3.82 -9.64
CA GLN A 53 10.19 -2.57 -10.30
C GLN A 53 11.44 -1.74 -10.60
N LYS A 54 11.30 -0.82 -11.56
CA LYS A 54 12.40 0.07 -11.93
C LYS A 54 12.80 0.94 -10.75
N GLU A 55 14.04 1.38 -10.76
CA GLU A 55 14.61 2.12 -9.64
C GLU A 55 13.81 3.38 -9.31
N GLU A 56 13.36 4.13 -10.32
CA GLU A 56 12.58 5.35 -10.10
C GLU A 56 11.26 5.04 -9.41
N ILE A 57 10.63 3.95 -9.82
CA ILE A 57 9.35 3.54 -9.24
C ILE A 57 9.55 3.08 -7.81
N LYS A 58 10.63 2.35 -7.57
CA LYS A 58 10.97 1.88 -6.23
C LYS A 58 11.21 3.05 -5.28
N LYS A 59 11.96 4.07 -5.75
CA LYS A 59 12.22 5.25 -4.93
C LYS A 59 10.93 5.96 -4.56
N GLU A 60 10.05 6.13 -5.54
CA GLU A 60 8.76 6.79 -5.29
C GLU A 60 7.94 6.00 -4.30
N LEU A 61 7.91 4.68 -4.45
CA LEU A 61 7.17 3.79 -3.55
C LEU A 61 7.71 3.90 -2.13
N ILE A 62 9.02 3.94 -1.97
CA ILE A 62 9.64 4.07 -0.65
C ILE A 62 9.23 5.39 0.01
N GLU A 63 9.20 6.47 -0.77
CA GLU A 63 8.85 7.79 -0.23
C GLU A 63 7.40 7.84 0.25
N ILE A 64 6.50 7.16 -0.44
CA ILE A 64 5.08 7.18 -0.10
C ILE A 64 4.77 6.26 1.07
N SER A 65 5.43 5.10 1.11
CA SER A 65 5.10 4.03 2.03
C SER A 65 5.58 4.31 3.44
N ASP A 66 4.90 3.73 4.41
CA ASP A 66 5.31 3.82 5.80
C ASP A 66 6.50 2.91 6.08
N ASN A 67 6.66 1.85 5.29
CA ASN A 67 7.79 0.95 5.41
C ASN A 67 7.99 0.28 4.05
N PHE A 68 9.18 -0.29 3.84
CA PHE A 68 9.48 -0.98 2.58
C PHE A 68 10.21 -2.27 2.91
N ILE A 69 9.76 -3.37 2.32
CA ILE A 69 10.33 -4.68 2.61
C ILE A 69 10.73 -5.39 1.31
N SER A 70 11.66 -6.32 1.41
CA SER A 70 12.14 -7.08 0.26
C SER A 70 11.21 -8.23 -0.10
N ASP A 71 10.55 -8.82 0.90
CA ASP A 71 9.57 -9.86 0.67
C ASP A 71 8.66 -9.98 1.88
N TYR A 72 7.60 -10.78 1.73
CA TYR A 72 6.63 -10.94 2.81
C TYR A 72 7.18 -11.64 4.04
N LYS A 73 8.31 -12.32 3.91
CA LYS A 73 8.95 -12.95 5.06
C LYS A 73 9.37 -11.92 6.09
N GLU A 74 9.83 -10.76 5.64
CA GLU A 74 10.19 -9.67 6.56
C GLU A 74 8.97 -9.22 7.36
N ALA A 75 7.81 -9.15 6.72
CA ALA A 75 6.58 -8.78 7.41
C ALA A 75 6.21 -9.81 8.47
N ILE A 76 6.34 -11.08 8.13
CA ILE A 76 6.04 -12.16 9.07
C ILE A 76 6.95 -12.04 10.29
N GLU A 77 8.22 -11.78 10.07
CA GLU A 77 9.18 -11.65 11.16
C GLU A 77 8.87 -10.44 12.03
N TYR A 78 8.43 -9.35 11.40
CA TYR A 78 8.10 -8.14 12.14
C TYR A 78 6.91 -8.36 13.08
N PHE A 79 5.93 -9.13 12.65
CA PHE A 79 4.73 -9.36 13.44
C PHE A 79 4.81 -10.59 14.35
N SER A 80 5.93 -11.29 14.34
CA SER A 80 6.11 -12.49 15.19
C SER A 80 6.35 -12.17 16.64
#